data_e6f0f5d9ecebafcf0f9b2094051acf32
#
_entry.id   e6f0f5d9ecebafcf0f9b2094051acf32
#
_cell.length_a   1.000
_cell.length_b   1.000
_cell.length_c   1.000
_cell.angle_alpha   90.00
_cell.angle_beta   90.00
_cell.angle_gamma   90.00
#
_symmetry.space_group_name_H-M   'P 1'
#
loop_
_entity.id
_entity.type
_entity.pdbx_description
1 polymer ?
#
loop_
_entity_poly.entity_id
_entity_poly.type
_entity_poly.pdbx_seq_one_letter_code
_entity_poly.pdbx_strand_id
1 'polypeptide(L)'
;MPISVYAQTELTGPITHVRDGDTIEVGEIAIRLNGLTCDERGTALGDRATAYLRLQIIDKFATCFLNGERTYDRLVGRCATEELGDIGAHLIAQQLCGRCTRYDSTGIYEDAQKRAGRYAGAIPSYCRPS
;
A
#
# COMPACT_ATOMS: atom_id res chain seq x y z
N MET A 1 -24.70 -8.14 24.24
CA MET A 1 -24.48 -6.72 24.02
C MET A 1 -23.60 -6.47 22.80
N PRO A 2 -24.06 -5.70 21.89
CA PRO A 2 -23.28 -5.45 20.69
C PRO A 2 -22.06 -4.63 21.06
N ILE A 3 -20.96 -5.18 20.72
CA ILE A 3 -19.72 -4.43 20.77
C ILE A 3 -19.59 -3.79 19.41
N SER A 4 -19.43 -2.49 19.41
CA SER A 4 -19.11 -1.82 18.19
C SER A 4 -17.71 -2.25 17.81
N VAL A 5 -17.64 -3.19 16.93
CA VAL A 5 -16.38 -3.69 16.49
C VAL A 5 -15.99 -2.89 15.27
N TYR A 6 -14.99 -2.07 15.44
CA TYR A 6 -14.32 -1.49 14.29
C TYR A 6 -13.36 -2.53 13.75
N ALA A 7 -13.87 -3.75 13.59
CA ALA A 7 -13.09 -4.83 13.04
C ALA A 7 -12.76 -4.49 11.60
N GLN A 8 -11.51 -4.55 11.27
CA GLN A 8 -11.09 -4.44 9.89
C GLN A 8 -11.71 -5.59 9.12
N THR A 9 -12.27 -5.29 7.97
CA THR A 9 -12.74 -6.33 7.08
C THR A 9 -11.54 -6.99 6.42
N GLU A 10 -11.49 -8.30 6.51
CA GLU A 10 -10.43 -9.06 5.88
C GLU A 10 -10.89 -9.51 4.50
N LEU A 11 -10.02 -9.36 3.51
CA LEU A 11 -10.26 -9.79 2.15
C LEU A 11 -9.05 -10.61 1.70
N THR A 12 -9.30 -11.84 1.24
CA THR A 12 -8.25 -12.71 0.74
C THR A 12 -8.58 -13.12 -0.69
N GLY A 13 -7.60 -13.07 -1.57
CA GLY A 13 -7.79 -13.50 -2.94
C GLY A 13 -6.56 -13.30 -3.80
N PRO A 14 -6.65 -13.70 -5.07
CA PRO A 14 -5.52 -13.57 -5.98
C PRO A 14 -5.37 -12.12 -6.43
N ILE A 15 -4.14 -11.68 -6.54
CA ILE A 15 -3.84 -10.36 -7.10
C ILE A 15 -3.91 -10.49 -8.62
N THR A 16 -4.87 -9.80 -9.21
CA THR A 16 -5.17 -9.90 -10.65
C THR A 16 -4.57 -8.76 -11.44
N HIS A 17 -4.29 -7.63 -10.79
CA HIS A 17 -3.78 -6.46 -11.49
C HIS A 17 -3.04 -5.54 -10.52
N VAL A 18 -2.03 -4.86 -11.02
CA VAL A 18 -1.33 -3.78 -10.31
C VAL A 18 -1.52 -2.52 -11.14
N ARG A 19 -2.27 -1.56 -10.61
CA ARG A 19 -2.50 -0.28 -11.31
C ARG A 19 -1.24 0.58 -11.25
N ASP A 20 -0.68 0.69 -10.06
CA ASP A 20 0.57 1.40 -9.81
C ASP A 20 1.14 0.93 -8.47
N GLY A 21 2.15 1.65 -7.95
CA GLY A 21 2.84 1.23 -6.72
C GLY A 21 1.96 1.17 -5.49
N ASP A 22 0.86 1.91 -5.45
CA ASP A 22 0.01 1.97 -4.27
C ASP A 22 -1.42 1.49 -4.50
N THR A 23 -1.74 0.94 -5.67
CA THR A 23 -3.08 0.42 -5.97
C THR A 23 -3.00 -0.92 -6.67
N ILE A 24 -3.59 -1.93 -6.04
CA ILE A 24 -3.65 -3.28 -6.59
C ILE A 24 -5.11 -3.72 -6.70
N GLU A 25 -5.36 -4.75 -7.48
CA GLU A 25 -6.68 -5.38 -7.53
C GLU A 25 -6.56 -6.81 -7.03
N VAL A 26 -7.41 -7.13 -6.07
CA VAL A 26 -7.54 -8.48 -5.53
C VAL A 26 -8.86 -9.01 -6.06
N GLY A 27 -8.79 -9.98 -6.98
CA GLY A 27 -9.96 -10.32 -7.77
C GLY A 27 -10.41 -9.09 -8.55
N GLU A 28 -11.65 -8.68 -8.36
CA GLU A 28 -12.22 -7.50 -9.01
C GLU A 28 -12.21 -6.26 -8.11
N ILE A 29 -11.63 -6.37 -6.91
CA ILE A 29 -11.69 -5.30 -5.92
C ILE A 29 -10.39 -4.51 -5.95
N ALA A 30 -10.50 -3.22 -6.25
CA ALA A 30 -9.35 -2.32 -6.24
C ALA A 30 -9.08 -1.85 -4.81
N ILE A 31 -7.82 -1.88 -4.40
CA ILE A 31 -7.39 -1.51 -3.06
C ILE A 31 -6.27 -0.49 -3.15
N ARG A 32 -6.50 0.66 -2.52
CA ARG A 32 -5.46 1.66 -2.29
C ARG A 32 -4.71 1.24 -1.03
N LEU A 33 -3.44 0.93 -1.21
CA LEU A 33 -2.60 0.56 -0.07
C LEU A 33 -2.41 1.78 0.83
N ASN A 34 -2.72 1.62 2.10
CA ASN A 34 -2.75 2.73 3.06
C ASN A 34 -1.39 2.95 3.71
N GLY A 35 -1.11 4.20 4.06
CA GLY A 35 0.08 4.53 4.84
C GLY A 35 1.36 4.73 4.04
N LEU A 36 1.29 4.63 2.72
CA LEU A 36 2.44 4.87 1.86
C LEU A 36 2.05 5.76 0.69
N THR A 37 3.04 6.33 0.04
CA THR A 37 2.87 7.11 -1.17
C THR A 37 3.92 6.67 -2.18
N CYS A 38 3.51 6.50 -3.41
CA CYS A 38 4.40 6.14 -4.51
C CYS A 38 4.23 7.20 -5.59
N ASP A 39 5.32 7.54 -6.26
CA ASP A 39 5.24 8.49 -7.37
C ASP A 39 4.31 7.93 -8.43
N GLU A 40 3.69 8.82 -9.19
CA GLU A 40 2.72 8.42 -10.21
C GLU A 40 3.39 7.76 -11.39
N ARG A 41 2.64 6.94 -12.10
CA ARG A 41 3.05 6.39 -13.38
C ARG A 41 3.31 7.56 -14.33
N GLY A 42 4.31 7.39 -15.19
CA GLY A 42 4.77 8.45 -16.04
C GLY A 42 6.02 9.13 -15.49
N THR A 43 6.33 8.93 -14.21
CA THR A 43 7.61 9.32 -13.64
C THR A 43 8.53 8.11 -13.60
N ALA A 44 9.83 8.34 -13.61
CA ALA A 44 10.79 7.23 -13.58
C ALA A 44 10.60 6.34 -12.36
N LEU A 45 10.43 6.94 -11.19
CA LEU A 45 10.28 6.20 -9.94
C LEU A 45 8.93 5.48 -9.87
N GLY A 46 7.87 6.15 -10.32
CA GLY A 46 6.53 5.53 -10.37
C GLY A 46 6.46 4.34 -11.31
N ASP A 47 7.07 4.47 -12.48
CA ASP A 47 7.11 3.36 -13.44
C ASP A 47 7.93 2.20 -12.90
N ARG A 48 9.02 2.49 -12.22
CA ARG A 48 9.86 1.45 -11.61
C ARG A 48 9.10 0.72 -10.51
N ALA A 49 8.40 1.45 -9.65
CA ALA A 49 7.61 0.85 -8.58
C ALA A 49 6.52 -0.06 -9.13
N THR A 50 5.81 0.41 -10.16
CA THR A 50 4.75 -0.37 -10.79
C THR A 50 5.29 -1.64 -11.44
N ALA A 51 6.36 -1.53 -12.21
CA ALA A 51 6.96 -2.68 -12.88
C ALA A 51 7.50 -3.69 -11.88
N TYR A 52 8.17 -3.23 -10.85
CA TYR A 52 8.68 -4.10 -9.80
C TYR A 52 7.55 -4.87 -9.13
N LEU A 53 6.51 -4.15 -8.74
CA LEU A 53 5.41 -4.77 -8.02
C LEU A 53 4.68 -5.80 -8.91
N ARG A 54 4.48 -5.49 -10.18
CA ARG A 54 3.87 -6.44 -11.11
C ARG A 54 4.65 -7.75 -11.17
N LEU A 55 5.98 -7.67 -11.21
CA LEU A 55 6.81 -8.87 -11.24
C LEU A 55 6.70 -9.68 -9.94
N GLN A 56 6.53 -9.00 -8.81
CA GLN A 56 6.59 -9.66 -7.51
C GLN A 56 5.27 -10.30 -7.10
N ILE A 57 4.14 -9.72 -7.43
CA ILE A 57 2.88 -10.11 -6.79
C ILE A 57 1.76 -10.57 -7.73
N ILE A 58 1.87 -10.38 -9.04
CA ILE A 58 0.83 -10.85 -9.96
C ILE A 58 0.65 -12.35 -9.77
N ASP A 59 -0.60 -12.79 -9.66
CA ASP A 59 -1.03 -14.16 -9.44
C ASP A 59 -0.71 -14.71 -8.04
N LYS A 60 -0.13 -13.89 -7.17
CA LYS A 60 0.05 -14.29 -5.77
C LYS A 60 -1.23 -14.03 -4.99
N PHE A 61 -1.41 -14.74 -3.89
CA PHE A 61 -2.53 -14.50 -2.98
C PHE A 61 -2.19 -13.39 -2.01
N ALA A 62 -3.12 -12.48 -1.86
CA ALA A 62 -3.01 -11.41 -0.87
C ALA A 62 -4.03 -11.61 0.25
N THR A 63 -3.65 -11.24 1.45
CA THR A 63 -4.57 -11.02 2.56
C THR A 63 -4.54 -9.53 2.86
N CYS A 64 -5.70 -8.91 2.79
CA CYS A 64 -5.84 -7.47 2.98
C CYS A 64 -6.73 -7.18 4.17
N PHE A 65 -6.36 -6.15 4.93
CA PHE A 65 -7.16 -5.66 6.06
C PHE A 65 -7.66 -4.28 5.68
N LEU A 66 -8.96 -4.19 5.39
CA LEU A 66 -9.60 -2.98 4.92
C LEU A 66 -10.06 -2.14 6.10
N ASN A 67 -9.90 -0.83 6.02
CA ASN A 67 -10.21 0.06 7.14
C ASN A 67 -11.59 0.73 7.03
N GLY A 68 -12.39 0.38 6.02
CA GLY A 68 -13.72 0.94 5.83
C GLY A 68 -13.76 2.21 5.01
N GLU A 69 -12.63 2.78 4.68
CA GLU A 69 -12.58 3.99 3.86
C GLU A 69 -12.62 3.66 2.37
N ARG A 70 -13.02 4.65 1.60
CA ARG A 70 -13.04 4.60 0.14
C ARG A 70 -12.33 5.80 -0.44
N THR A 71 -11.68 5.59 -1.59
CA THR A 71 -11.14 6.68 -2.38
C THR A 71 -11.37 6.34 -3.85
N TYR A 72 -12.26 7.10 -4.50
CA TYR A 72 -12.75 6.81 -5.85
C TYR A 72 -13.38 5.41 -5.91
N ASP A 73 -12.92 4.54 -6.80
CA ASP A 73 -13.44 3.18 -6.93
C ASP A 73 -12.68 2.17 -6.08
N ARG A 74 -11.82 2.63 -5.15
CA ARG A 74 -10.95 1.76 -4.38
C ARG A 74 -11.39 1.70 -2.93
N LEU A 75 -11.22 0.53 -2.33
CA LEU A 75 -11.24 0.39 -0.89
C LEU A 75 -9.84 0.70 -0.36
N VAL A 76 -9.73 1.00 0.91
CA VAL A 76 -8.45 1.38 1.52
C VAL A 76 -8.05 0.34 2.55
N GLY A 77 -6.80 -0.11 2.49
CA GLY A 77 -6.32 -1.09 3.44
C GLY A 77 -4.86 -1.42 3.27
N ARG A 78 -4.41 -2.40 4.03
CA ARG A 78 -3.08 -2.94 3.91
C ARG A 78 -3.17 -4.38 3.45
N CYS A 79 -2.25 -4.77 2.58
CA CYS A 79 -2.22 -6.11 2.01
C CYS A 79 -0.86 -6.74 2.20
N ALA A 80 -0.87 -8.05 2.41
CA ALA A 80 0.36 -8.82 2.54
C ALA A 80 0.28 -10.05 1.65
N THR A 81 1.44 -10.47 1.15
CA THR A 81 1.60 -11.77 0.51
C THR A 81 2.54 -12.60 1.34
N GLU A 82 2.47 -13.92 1.17
CA GLU A 82 3.40 -14.81 1.87
C GLU A 82 4.85 -14.51 1.48
N GLU A 83 5.07 -14.17 0.21
CA GLU A 83 6.41 -13.93 -0.30
C GLU A 83 7.03 -12.63 0.20
N LEU A 84 6.25 -11.56 0.28
CA LEU A 84 6.79 -10.24 0.60
C LEU A 84 6.47 -9.77 2.02
N GLY A 85 5.49 -10.39 2.68
CA GLY A 85 4.92 -9.79 3.87
C GLY A 85 4.08 -8.59 3.49
N ASP A 86 4.01 -7.57 4.35
CA ASP A 86 3.26 -6.36 4.06
C ASP A 86 3.83 -5.69 2.80
N ILE A 87 2.98 -5.50 1.80
CA ILE A 87 3.42 -4.97 0.51
C ILE A 87 3.94 -3.54 0.65
N GLY A 88 3.26 -2.72 1.45
CA GLY A 88 3.69 -1.34 1.67
C GLY A 88 5.06 -1.24 2.32
N ALA A 89 5.29 -2.03 3.38
CA ALA A 89 6.58 -2.07 4.05
C ALA A 89 7.68 -2.52 3.09
N HIS A 90 7.39 -3.51 2.26
CA HIS A 90 8.35 -4.01 1.29
C HIS A 90 8.73 -2.93 0.26
N LEU A 91 7.74 -2.21 -0.27
CA LEU A 91 7.99 -1.15 -1.24
C LEU A 91 8.82 0.00 -0.64
N ILE A 92 8.55 0.35 0.61
CA ILE A 92 9.32 1.37 1.31
C ILE A 92 10.75 0.89 1.52
N ALA A 93 10.93 -0.36 1.96
CA ALA A 93 12.26 -0.94 2.18
C ALA A 93 13.07 -0.99 0.89
N GLN A 94 12.43 -1.18 -0.25
CA GLN A 94 13.08 -1.20 -1.56
C GLN A 94 13.29 0.20 -2.12
N GLN A 95 12.92 1.24 -1.38
CA GLN A 95 13.06 2.65 -1.80
C GLN A 95 12.23 3.00 -3.03
N LEU A 96 11.15 2.26 -3.25
CA LEU A 96 10.25 2.49 -4.39
C LEU A 96 9.07 3.37 -4.03
N CYS A 97 8.74 3.46 -2.74
CA CYS A 97 7.67 4.30 -2.23
C CYS A 97 8.11 4.88 -0.89
N GLY A 98 7.38 5.88 -0.40
CA GLY A 98 7.66 6.51 0.88
C GLY A 98 6.51 6.35 1.85
N ARG A 99 6.78 6.52 3.13
CA ARG A 99 5.76 6.51 4.16
C ARG A 99 4.89 7.76 4.04
N CYS A 100 3.58 7.56 4.10
CA CYS A 100 2.60 8.65 4.16
C CYS A 100 2.20 8.82 5.62
N THR A 101 2.89 9.67 6.33
CA THR A 101 2.83 9.76 7.79
C THR A 101 1.41 10.00 8.31
N ARG A 102 0.67 10.89 7.65
CA ARG A 102 -0.69 11.21 8.08
C ARG A 102 -1.62 10.00 8.11
N TYR A 103 -1.44 9.07 7.17
CA TYR A 103 -2.28 7.88 7.06
C TYR A 103 -1.62 6.64 7.65
N ASP A 104 -0.55 6.83 8.40
CA ASP A 104 0.12 5.77 9.15
C ASP A 104 0.23 6.17 10.63
N SER A 105 -0.91 6.46 11.24
CA SER A 105 -0.98 7.03 12.59
C SER A 105 -0.40 6.12 13.66
N THR A 106 -0.43 4.80 13.45
CA THR A 106 0.13 3.85 14.39
C THR A 106 1.61 3.57 14.16
N GLY A 107 2.20 4.16 13.12
CA GLY A 107 3.62 4.03 12.86
C GLY A 107 4.08 2.69 12.33
N ILE A 108 3.20 1.95 11.67
CA ILE A 108 3.54 0.61 11.14
C ILE A 108 4.73 0.67 10.18
N TYR A 109 4.82 1.73 9.38
CA TYR A 109 5.87 1.87 8.39
C TYR A 109 7.06 2.72 8.82
N GLU A 110 7.08 3.12 10.09
CA GLU A 110 8.14 4.00 10.60
C GLU A 110 9.52 3.34 10.52
N ASP A 111 9.62 2.08 10.95
CA ASP A 111 10.90 1.36 10.92
C ASP A 111 11.37 1.11 9.49
N ALA A 112 10.48 0.72 8.61
CA ALA A 112 10.84 0.48 7.21
C ALA A 112 11.39 1.76 6.58
N GLN A 113 10.76 2.90 6.86
CA GLN A 113 11.21 4.18 6.32
C GLN A 113 12.57 4.59 6.89
N LYS A 114 12.77 4.39 8.18
CA LYS A 114 14.06 4.71 8.81
C LYS A 114 15.19 3.89 8.20
N ARG A 115 14.97 2.61 7.99
CA ARG A 115 15.99 1.73 7.41
C ARG A 115 16.26 2.05 5.95
N ALA A 116 15.22 2.42 5.21
CA ALA A 116 15.35 2.75 3.79
C ALA A 116 16.05 4.08 3.55
N GLY A 117 15.99 4.96 4.54
CA GLY A 117 16.46 6.32 4.38
C GLY A 117 15.40 7.18 3.69
N ARG A 118 15.80 8.35 3.27
CA ARG A 118 14.88 9.32 2.69
C ARG A 118 14.33 8.84 1.36
N TYR A 119 13.00 8.93 1.19
CA TYR A 119 12.37 8.64 -0.09
C TYR A 119 12.80 9.68 -1.13
N ALA A 120 13.24 9.22 -2.28
CA ALA A 120 13.73 10.10 -3.34
C ALA A 120 12.62 10.75 -4.15
N GLY A 121 11.40 10.22 -4.06
CA GLY A 121 10.26 10.76 -4.79
C GLY A 121 9.56 11.89 -4.05
N ALA A 122 8.39 12.25 -4.54
CA ALA A 122 7.60 13.33 -3.97
C ALA A 122 6.76 12.84 -2.79
N ILE A 123 6.73 13.61 -1.70
CA ILE A 123 5.81 13.37 -0.61
C ILE A 123 4.69 14.41 -0.73
N PRO A 124 3.47 13.99 -1.11
CA PRO A 124 2.36 14.93 -1.24
C PRO A 124 2.05 15.62 0.08
N SER A 125 1.52 16.84 0.00
CA SER A 125 1.19 17.60 1.20
C SER A 125 0.18 16.87 2.08
N TYR A 126 -0.74 16.09 1.47
CA TYR A 126 -1.73 15.34 2.25
C TYR A 126 -1.13 14.19 3.06
N CYS A 127 0.12 13.83 2.83
CA CYS A 127 0.81 12.81 3.62
C CYS A 127 1.48 13.38 4.87
N ARG A 128 1.61 14.69 4.95
CA ARG A 128 2.28 15.32 6.09
C ARG A 128 1.32 15.42 7.25
N PRO A 129 1.81 15.26 8.49
CA PRO A 129 0.96 15.48 9.66
C PRO A 129 0.44 16.91 9.66
N SER A 130 -0.79 17.09 10.07
CA SER A 130 -1.38 18.44 10.19
C SER A 130 -0.86 19.18 11.41
#